data_105d3f8e04603747dcd44425db33323b
#
_entry.id   105d3f8e04603747dcd44425db33323b
#
_cell.length_a   1.000
_cell.length_b   1.000
_cell.length_c   1.000
_cell.angle_alpha   90.00
_cell.angle_beta   90.00
_cell.angle_gamma   90.00
#
_symmetry.space_group_name_H-M   'P 1'
#
loop_
_entity.id
_entity.type
_entity.pdbx_description
1 polymer ?
#
loop_
_entity_poly.entity_id
_entity_poly.type
_entity_poly.pdbx_seq_one_letter_code
_entity_poly.pdbx_strand_id
1 'polypeptide(L)'
;LEVQFKSNGLNAEYYQWKLYKGTTLMLTRNDAEHRYTFTDKGNYRVVALISNSHCQLDPVEFTISISESMLVVPNVFTPNGDGANDEFRVVYRSLKEFHCWVYNRWGHKVYEWTDPSKGWDGTIGGRPVAEGAYYYVIRALGTDAESDYMLKPVYTKKLKKQELPIGVYQLSGDINLIRGGK
;
A
#
# COMPACT_ATOMS: atom_id res chain seq x y z
N LEU A 1 0.99 4.03 9.79
CA LEU A 1 1.57 5.09 8.94
C LEU A 1 2.19 6.16 9.83
N GLU A 2 3.51 6.41 9.68
CA GLU A 2 4.17 7.55 10.33
C GLU A 2 4.03 8.80 9.44
N VAL A 3 3.60 9.90 10.03
CA VAL A 3 3.46 11.20 9.35
C VAL A 3 4.27 12.24 10.13
N GLN A 4 5.06 13.01 9.40
CA GLN A 4 5.79 14.17 9.93
C GLN A 4 4.95 15.42 9.75
N PHE A 5 4.75 16.15 10.84
CA PHE A 5 4.10 17.44 10.87
C PHE A 5 5.19 18.51 11.02
N LYS A 6 5.19 19.48 10.13
CA LYS A 6 6.18 20.56 10.14
C LYS A 6 5.50 21.89 9.80
N SER A 7 5.80 22.91 10.59
CA SER A 7 5.42 24.28 10.28
C SER A 7 6.49 24.95 9.41
N ASN A 8 6.05 25.63 8.35
CA ASN A 8 6.89 26.49 7.52
C ASN A 8 6.63 27.98 7.80
N GLY A 9 6.00 28.30 8.94
CA GLY A 9 5.71 29.68 9.33
C GLY A 9 7.00 30.48 9.56
N LEU A 10 7.14 31.60 8.84
CA LEU A 10 8.23 32.54 9.05
C LEU A 10 7.96 33.33 10.33
N ASN A 11 8.99 33.44 11.21
CA ASN A 11 8.94 34.18 12.48
C ASN A 11 7.87 33.67 13.47
N ALA A 12 7.50 32.37 13.41
CA ALA A 12 6.61 31.78 14.38
C ALA A 12 7.38 31.44 15.67
N GLU A 13 6.79 31.78 16.82
CA GLU A 13 7.38 31.57 18.16
C GLU A 13 6.62 30.47 18.91
N TYR A 14 5.32 30.34 18.66
CA TYR A 14 4.44 29.42 19.35
C TYR A 14 3.74 28.51 18.36
N TYR A 15 3.73 27.23 18.69
CA TYR A 15 3.11 26.18 17.90
C TYR A 15 2.19 25.36 18.80
N GLN A 16 1.00 25.04 18.33
CA GLN A 16 0.15 24.05 18.97
C GLN A 16 -0.53 23.19 17.91
N TRP A 17 -0.28 21.92 17.96
CA TRP A 17 -0.92 20.91 17.11
C TRP A 17 -1.91 20.11 17.94
N LYS A 18 -3.12 19.96 17.46
CA LYS A 18 -4.13 19.10 18.04
C LYS A 18 -4.58 18.09 17.02
N LEU A 19 -4.54 16.80 17.39
CA LEU A 19 -5.00 15.70 16.57
C LEU A 19 -6.26 15.11 17.17
N TYR A 20 -7.30 14.96 16.35
CA TYR A 20 -8.58 14.41 16.77
C TYR A 20 -8.93 13.18 15.92
N LYS A 21 -9.57 12.17 16.56
CA LYS A 21 -10.27 11.08 15.88
C LYS A 21 -11.77 11.24 16.17
N GLY A 22 -12.55 11.65 15.16
CA GLY A 22 -13.90 12.14 15.40
C GLY A 22 -13.90 13.37 16.31
N THR A 23 -14.57 13.29 17.45
CA THR A 23 -14.60 14.36 18.49
C THR A 23 -13.53 14.19 19.57
N THR A 24 -12.82 13.04 19.60
CA THR A 24 -11.87 12.72 20.65
C THR A 24 -10.51 13.35 20.35
N LEU A 25 -9.98 14.14 21.28
CA LEU A 25 -8.62 14.68 21.23
C LEU A 25 -7.63 13.54 21.55
N MET A 26 -6.77 13.21 20.60
CA MET A 26 -5.78 12.13 20.69
C MET A 26 -4.41 12.65 21.14
N LEU A 27 -4.04 13.86 20.70
CA LEU A 27 -2.70 14.39 20.91
C LEU A 27 -2.73 15.91 20.91
N THR A 28 -1.89 16.52 21.78
CA THR A 28 -1.46 17.91 21.68
C THR A 28 0.05 17.98 21.68
N ARG A 29 0.63 18.77 20.78
CA ARG A 29 2.07 19.05 20.67
C ARG A 29 2.30 20.54 20.50
N ASN A 30 3.43 21.02 21.02
CA ASN A 30 3.82 22.45 20.96
C ASN A 30 5.15 22.66 20.24
N ASP A 31 5.63 21.66 19.54
CA ASP A 31 6.89 21.68 18.79
C ASP A 31 6.65 22.19 17.36
N ALA A 32 7.65 22.88 16.77
CA ALA A 32 7.60 23.31 15.37
C ALA A 32 7.52 22.13 14.38
N GLU A 33 8.07 20.99 14.80
CA GLU A 33 8.10 19.76 14.03
C GLU A 33 7.93 18.56 14.96
N HIS A 34 7.08 17.60 14.58
CA HIS A 34 6.93 16.33 15.29
C HIS A 34 6.46 15.22 14.36
N ARG A 35 6.52 13.97 14.83
CA ARG A 35 6.05 12.80 14.13
C ARG A 35 4.95 12.13 14.92
N TYR A 36 3.99 11.55 14.21
CA TYR A 36 2.92 10.73 14.78
C TYR A 36 2.68 9.48 13.96
N THR A 37 2.58 8.33 14.63
CA THR A 37 2.28 7.06 14.00
C THR A 37 0.81 6.73 14.17
N PHE A 38 0.09 6.70 13.05
CA PHE A 38 -1.31 6.27 12.99
C PHE A 38 -1.38 4.75 13.01
N THR A 39 -1.98 4.18 14.04
CA THR A 39 -2.18 2.73 14.22
C THR A 39 -3.54 2.26 13.72
N ASP A 40 -4.55 3.10 13.83
CA ASP A 40 -5.92 2.75 13.51
C ASP A 40 -6.40 3.42 12.22
N LYS A 41 -7.30 2.74 11.52
CA LYS A 41 -8.06 3.35 10.42
C LYS A 41 -9.00 4.44 10.91
N GLY A 42 -9.30 5.37 10.03
CA GLY A 42 -10.27 6.43 10.27
C GLY A 42 -9.85 7.78 9.74
N ASN A 43 -10.70 8.77 9.92
CA ASN A 43 -10.44 10.15 9.58
C ASN A 43 -9.95 10.88 10.82
N TYR A 44 -8.79 11.51 10.69
CA TYR A 44 -8.18 12.30 11.74
C TYR A 44 -8.17 13.76 11.32
N ARG A 45 -8.68 14.62 12.19
CA ARG A 45 -8.66 16.07 12.01
C ARG A 45 -7.45 16.64 12.73
N VAL A 46 -6.63 17.38 12.02
CA VAL A 46 -5.47 18.08 12.55
C VAL A 46 -5.77 19.56 12.59
N VAL A 47 -5.51 20.19 13.73
CA VAL A 47 -5.66 21.62 13.93
C VAL A 47 -4.30 22.17 14.32
N ALA A 48 -3.77 23.09 13.53
CA ALA A 48 -2.51 23.78 13.79
C ALA A 48 -2.77 25.25 14.14
N LEU A 49 -2.32 25.67 15.30
CA LEU A 49 -2.30 27.05 15.77
C LEU A 49 -0.85 27.53 15.74
N ILE A 50 -0.60 28.62 15.05
CA ILE A 50 0.74 29.19 14.91
C ILE A 50 0.65 30.67 15.23
N SER A 51 1.51 31.17 16.10
CA SER A 51 1.52 32.57 16.51
C SER A 51 2.93 33.07 16.85
N ASN A 52 3.06 34.38 16.94
CA ASN A 52 4.19 35.05 17.56
C ASN A 52 3.65 36.10 18.53
N SER A 53 4.57 36.83 19.18
CA SER A 53 4.23 37.88 20.17
C SER A 53 3.37 39.01 19.61
N HIS A 54 3.26 39.18 18.29
CA HIS A 54 2.57 40.30 17.62
C HIS A 54 1.35 39.88 16.79
N CYS A 55 1.27 38.62 16.43
CA CYS A 55 0.22 38.12 15.52
C CYS A 55 -0.19 36.70 15.85
N GLN A 56 -1.49 36.45 15.92
CA GLN A 56 -2.07 35.12 15.97
C GLN A 56 -2.76 34.86 14.64
N LEU A 57 -2.36 33.79 13.97
CA LEU A 57 -3.04 33.33 12.74
C LEU A 57 -4.27 32.53 13.09
N ASP A 58 -5.24 32.51 12.16
CA ASP A 58 -6.37 31.60 12.25
C ASP A 58 -5.89 30.15 12.26
N PRO A 59 -6.58 29.26 12.99
CA PRO A 59 -6.24 27.84 12.99
C PRO A 59 -6.30 27.24 11.58
N VAL A 60 -5.26 26.52 11.21
CA VAL A 60 -5.26 25.74 9.97
C VAL A 60 -5.78 24.34 10.29
N GLU A 61 -6.84 23.92 9.61
CA GLU A 61 -7.42 22.58 9.76
C GLU A 61 -7.27 21.76 8.49
N PHE A 62 -6.92 20.47 8.65
CA PHE A 62 -6.93 19.51 7.56
C PHE A 62 -7.24 18.11 8.07
N THR A 63 -7.64 17.23 7.17
CA THR A 63 -8.02 15.85 7.48
C THR A 63 -7.02 14.87 6.89
N ILE A 64 -6.60 13.89 7.70
CA ILE A 64 -5.82 12.75 7.28
C ILE A 64 -6.71 11.52 7.33
N SER A 65 -6.89 10.83 6.21
CA SER A 65 -7.66 9.60 6.12
C SER A 65 -6.73 8.38 6.10
N ILE A 66 -6.82 7.56 7.14
CA ILE A 66 -6.10 6.28 7.22
C ILE A 66 -7.08 5.18 6.83
N SER A 67 -6.82 4.53 5.71
CA SER A 67 -7.63 3.41 5.22
C SER A 67 -6.94 2.08 5.45
N GLU A 68 -7.73 1.02 5.65
CA GLU A 68 -7.21 -0.35 5.65
C GLU A 68 -6.52 -0.65 4.31
N SER A 69 -5.44 -1.39 4.38
CA SER A 69 -4.82 -1.93 3.18
C SER A 69 -5.74 -2.96 2.52
N MET A 70 -5.64 -3.07 1.22
CA MET A 70 -6.40 -4.03 0.43
C MET A 70 -5.52 -4.58 -0.68
N LEU A 71 -5.67 -5.86 -0.96
CA LEU A 71 -5.02 -6.51 -2.08
C LEU A 71 -5.96 -7.57 -2.67
N VAL A 72 -6.39 -7.37 -3.91
CA VAL A 72 -7.23 -8.29 -4.68
C VAL A 72 -6.46 -8.72 -5.93
N VAL A 73 -6.45 -10.02 -6.19
CA VAL A 73 -5.71 -10.61 -7.30
C VAL A 73 -6.72 -11.18 -8.30
N PRO A 74 -6.69 -10.75 -9.57
CA PRO A 74 -7.52 -11.35 -10.61
C PRO A 74 -7.05 -12.78 -10.91
N ASN A 75 -7.93 -13.60 -11.46
CA ASN A 75 -7.64 -14.98 -11.85
C ASN A 75 -7.54 -15.19 -13.36
N VAL A 76 -7.72 -14.12 -14.16
CA VAL A 76 -7.65 -14.14 -15.62
C VAL A 76 -7.21 -12.78 -16.15
N PHE A 77 -6.49 -12.78 -17.26
CA PHE A 77 -6.19 -11.58 -18.05
C PHE A 77 -6.09 -11.93 -19.53
N THR A 78 -6.29 -10.94 -20.39
CA THR A 78 -6.46 -11.12 -21.83
C THR A 78 -5.59 -10.13 -22.60
N PRO A 79 -4.28 -10.40 -22.78
CA PRO A 79 -3.35 -9.48 -23.46
C PRO A 79 -3.58 -9.55 -24.98
N ASN A 80 -4.69 -8.96 -25.46
CA ASN A 80 -5.10 -8.89 -26.86
C ASN A 80 -4.98 -7.48 -27.46
N GLY A 81 -4.63 -6.47 -26.63
CA GLY A 81 -4.42 -5.09 -27.05
C GLY A 81 -5.70 -4.28 -27.23
N ASP A 82 -6.82 -4.70 -26.60
CA ASP A 82 -8.08 -3.96 -26.64
C ASP A 82 -8.23 -2.89 -25.55
N GLY A 83 -7.23 -2.77 -24.66
CA GLY A 83 -7.19 -1.83 -23.54
C GLY A 83 -7.89 -2.31 -22.28
N ALA A 84 -8.44 -3.53 -22.28
CA ALA A 84 -9.13 -4.12 -21.13
C ALA A 84 -8.45 -5.42 -20.70
N ASN A 85 -8.03 -5.51 -19.42
CA ASN A 85 -7.35 -6.68 -18.85
C ASN A 85 -6.11 -7.17 -19.62
N ASP A 86 -5.45 -6.29 -20.35
CA ASP A 86 -4.23 -6.61 -21.12
C ASP A 86 -3.03 -6.97 -20.24
N GLU A 87 -3.11 -6.68 -18.95
CA GLU A 87 -2.08 -7.02 -17.97
C GLU A 87 -2.67 -7.77 -16.78
N PHE A 88 -1.94 -8.76 -16.29
CA PHE A 88 -2.17 -9.31 -14.96
C PHE A 88 -1.75 -8.27 -13.91
N ARG A 89 -2.71 -7.50 -13.41
CA ARG A 89 -2.51 -6.40 -12.48
C ARG A 89 -3.36 -6.60 -11.23
N VAL A 90 -2.76 -6.42 -10.07
CA VAL A 90 -3.48 -6.46 -8.80
C VAL A 90 -4.29 -5.18 -8.58
N VAL A 91 -5.40 -5.28 -7.85
CA VAL A 91 -6.12 -4.14 -7.31
C VAL A 91 -5.67 -3.96 -5.86
N TYR A 92 -5.19 -2.79 -5.52
CA TYR A 92 -4.59 -2.55 -4.21
C TYR A 92 -4.95 -1.18 -3.64
N ARG A 93 -4.77 -1.05 -2.34
CA ARG A 93 -4.86 0.22 -1.60
C ARG A 93 -3.94 0.16 -0.38
N SER A 94 -3.27 1.30 -0.10
CA SER A 94 -2.48 1.49 1.12
C SER A 94 -1.43 0.41 1.36
N LEU A 95 -0.71 -0.03 0.32
CA LEU A 95 0.45 -0.90 0.45
C LEU A 95 1.72 -0.08 0.62
N LYS A 96 2.62 -0.48 1.52
CA LYS A 96 3.96 0.08 1.68
C LYS A 96 5.04 -0.80 1.05
N GLU A 97 4.78 -2.10 0.93
CA GLU A 97 5.66 -3.06 0.28
C GLU A 97 4.83 -4.02 -0.57
N PHE A 98 5.39 -4.41 -1.71
CA PHE A 98 4.77 -5.36 -2.62
C PHE A 98 5.82 -6.10 -3.41
N HIS A 99 5.65 -7.40 -3.58
CA HIS A 99 6.44 -8.22 -4.50
C HIS A 99 5.58 -9.35 -5.05
N CYS A 100 5.53 -9.48 -6.37
CA CYS A 100 4.84 -10.56 -7.05
C CYS A 100 5.81 -11.31 -7.96
N TRP A 101 5.71 -12.62 -7.93
CA TRP A 101 6.41 -13.55 -8.83
C TRP A 101 5.38 -14.36 -9.60
N VAL A 102 5.64 -14.56 -10.90
CA VAL A 102 4.83 -15.42 -11.77
C VAL A 102 5.67 -16.58 -12.25
N TYR A 103 5.08 -17.78 -12.25
CA TYR A 103 5.71 -19.03 -12.63
C TYR A 103 4.88 -19.74 -13.70
N ASN A 104 5.56 -20.46 -14.58
CA ASN A 104 4.89 -21.37 -15.50
C ASN A 104 4.52 -22.70 -14.81
N ARG A 105 3.84 -23.61 -15.53
CA ARG A 105 3.41 -24.91 -15.02
C ARG A 105 4.55 -25.84 -14.56
N TRP A 106 5.76 -25.56 -14.96
CA TRP A 106 6.96 -26.32 -14.54
C TRP A 106 7.70 -25.69 -13.35
N GLY A 107 7.14 -24.61 -12.79
CA GLY A 107 7.74 -23.91 -11.64
C GLY A 107 8.89 -22.96 -12.02
N HIS A 108 9.12 -22.70 -13.30
CA HIS A 108 10.10 -21.70 -13.72
C HIS A 108 9.50 -20.31 -13.60
N LYS A 109 10.24 -19.40 -12.93
CA LYS A 109 9.85 -17.98 -12.83
C LYS A 109 9.91 -17.34 -14.23
N VAL A 110 8.81 -16.73 -14.64
CA VAL A 110 8.65 -16.07 -15.94
C VAL A 110 8.61 -14.56 -15.82
N TYR A 111 8.16 -14.02 -14.69
CA TYR A 111 8.10 -12.59 -14.44
C TYR A 111 8.14 -12.27 -12.95
N GLU A 112 8.58 -11.05 -12.61
CA GLU A 112 8.50 -10.51 -11.25
C GLU A 112 8.47 -8.99 -11.27
N TRP A 113 7.77 -8.38 -10.29
CA TRP A 113 7.76 -6.93 -10.11
C TRP A 113 7.46 -6.56 -8.66
N THR A 114 7.81 -5.31 -8.30
CA THR A 114 7.68 -4.77 -6.93
C THR A 114 6.82 -3.53 -6.83
N ASP A 115 6.40 -2.95 -7.96
CA ASP A 115 5.52 -1.81 -8.02
C ASP A 115 4.08 -2.27 -8.29
N PRO A 116 3.16 -2.23 -7.30
CA PRO A 116 1.81 -2.77 -7.47
C PRO A 116 0.97 -2.02 -8.52
N SER A 117 1.41 -0.83 -8.97
CA SER A 117 0.76 -0.11 -10.07
C SER A 117 1.03 -0.71 -11.45
N LYS A 118 2.05 -1.57 -11.55
CA LYS A 118 2.42 -2.30 -12.77
C LYS A 118 1.81 -3.68 -12.80
N GLY A 119 1.90 -4.34 -13.95
CA GLY A 119 1.40 -5.69 -14.17
C GLY A 119 2.32 -6.48 -15.11
N TRP A 120 1.92 -7.73 -15.38
CA TRP A 120 2.56 -8.58 -16.37
C TRP A 120 1.69 -8.65 -17.62
N ASP A 121 2.26 -8.31 -18.75
CA ASP A 121 1.61 -8.28 -20.07
C ASP A 121 1.59 -9.63 -20.80
N GLY A 122 2.00 -10.72 -20.14
CA GLY A 122 2.06 -12.04 -20.76
C GLY A 122 3.24 -12.21 -21.70
N THR A 123 4.34 -11.43 -21.52
CA THR A 123 5.56 -11.58 -22.30
C THR A 123 6.77 -11.97 -21.42
N ILE A 124 7.80 -12.55 -22.05
CA ILE A 124 9.15 -12.73 -21.47
C ILE A 124 10.14 -12.12 -22.47
N GLY A 125 10.86 -11.08 -22.04
CA GLY A 125 11.80 -10.38 -22.92
C GLY A 125 11.14 -9.81 -24.18
N GLY A 126 9.90 -9.33 -24.06
CA GLY A 126 9.09 -8.78 -25.16
C GLY A 126 8.50 -9.83 -26.11
N ARG A 127 8.64 -11.12 -25.81
CA ARG A 127 8.04 -12.21 -26.62
C ARG A 127 6.81 -12.77 -25.88
N PRO A 128 5.65 -12.88 -26.54
CA PRO A 128 4.46 -13.49 -25.97
C PRO A 128 4.71 -14.92 -25.49
N VAL A 129 4.25 -15.23 -24.28
CA VAL A 129 4.25 -16.62 -23.79
C VAL A 129 2.97 -17.37 -24.23
N ALA A 130 2.96 -18.68 -24.11
CA ALA A 130 1.81 -19.51 -24.48
C ALA A 130 0.59 -19.17 -23.60
N GLU A 131 -0.60 -19.35 -24.15
CA GLU A 131 -1.86 -19.32 -23.37
C GLU A 131 -1.92 -20.47 -22.37
N GLY A 132 -2.70 -20.27 -21.31
CA GLY A 132 -2.93 -21.27 -20.29
C GLY A 132 -2.71 -20.77 -18.87
N ALA A 133 -2.60 -21.72 -17.95
CA ALA A 133 -2.45 -21.43 -16.54
C ALA A 133 -1.00 -21.12 -16.17
N TYR A 134 -0.84 -20.05 -15.39
CA TYR A 134 0.38 -19.62 -14.70
C TYR A 134 0.09 -19.56 -13.20
N TYR A 135 1.11 -19.51 -12.40
CA TYR A 135 0.98 -19.47 -10.94
C TYR A 135 1.66 -18.21 -10.41
N TYR A 136 1.02 -17.57 -9.45
CA TYR A 136 1.63 -16.41 -8.80
C TYR A 136 1.92 -16.68 -7.31
N VAL A 137 2.91 -15.97 -6.81
CA VAL A 137 3.16 -15.78 -5.37
C VAL A 137 3.27 -14.29 -5.13
N ILE A 138 2.51 -13.78 -4.16
CA ILE A 138 2.55 -12.36 -3.78
C ILE A 138 2.88 -12.26 -2.30
N ARG A 139 3.75 -11.31 -1.99
CA ARG A 139 4.00 -10.82 -0.63
C ARG A 139 3.80 -9.32 -0.63
N ALA A 140 3.01 -8.83 0.32
CA ALA A 140 2.80 -7.40 0.47
C ALA A 140 2.58 -7.02 1.94
N LEU A 141 2.92 -5.78 2.27
CA LEU A 141 2.64 -5.16 3.56
C LEU A 141 1.78 -3.93 3.33
N GLY A 142 0.69 -3.84 4.06
CA GLY A 142 -0.14 -2.64 4.16
C GLY A 142 0.50 -1.59 5.04
N THR A 143 0.04 -0.36 4.91
CA THR A 143 0.43 0.74 5.81
C THR A 143 -0.10 0.56 7.22
N ASP A 144 -1.09 -0.32 7.40
CA ASP A 144 -1.72 -0.73 8.65
C ASP A 144 -1.08 -1.98 9.30
N ALA A 145 -0.05 -2.56 8.66
CA ALA A 145 0.72 -3.65 9.26
C ALA A 145 1.61 -3.13 10.41
N GLU A 146 1.74 -3.92 11.48
CA GLU A 146 2.66 -3.62 12.57
C GLU A 146 4.09 -3.47 12.05
N SER A 147 4.85 -2.52 12.62
CA SER A 147 6.16 -2.09 12.12
C SER A 147 7.23 -3.20 12.09
N ASP A 148 7.08 -4.25 12.88
CA ASP A 148 8.06 -5.32 12.99
C ASP A 148 7.87 -6.45 11.97
N TYR A 149 6.82 -6.37 11.14
CA TYR A 149 6.59 -7.33 10.06
C TYR A 149 7.40 -6.94 8.82
N MET A 150 8.69 -7.27 8.84
CA MET A 150 9.47 -7.29 7.60
C MET A 150 9.10 -8.51 6.76
N LEU A 151 9.08 -8.37 5.44
CA LEU A 151 8.98 -9.50 4.51
C LEU A 151 10.20 -10.43 4.66
N LYS A 152 10.21 -11.23 5.73
CA LYS A 152 11.23 -12.28 5.88
C LYS A 152 11.05 -13.31 4.77
N PRO A 153 12.14 -13.80 4.14
CA PRO A 153 12.04 -14.88 3.19
C PRO A 153 11.48 -16.11 3.92
N VAL A 154 10.23 -16.46 3.64
CA VAL A 154 9.64 -17.68 4.16
C VAL A 154 10.09 -18.80 3.25
N TYR A 155 11.05 -19.61 3.73
CA TYR A 155 11.29 -20.91 3.14
C TYR A 155 10.01 -21.73 3.26
N THR A 156 9.60 -22.32 2.14
CA THR A 156 8.36 -23.09 1.97
C THR A 156 8.32 -24.34 2.85
N LYS A 157 8.08 -24.18 4.15
CA LYS A 157 7.41 -25.22 4.93
C LYS A 157 5.92 -24.95 4.85
N LYS A 158 5.11 -25.96 4.46
CA LYS A 158 3.66 -25.92 4.49
C LYS A 158 3.19 -25.20 5.76
N LEU A 159 2.95 -23.92 5.67
CA LEU A 159 2.31 -23.16 6.74
C LEU A 159 0.87 -23.67 6.79
N LYS A 160 0.50 -24.31 7.90
CA LYS A 160 -0.90 -24.41 8.29
C LYS A 160 -1.46 -23.00 8.19
N LYS A 161 -2.70 -22.87 7.70
CA LYS A 161 -3.45 -21.61 7.56
C LYS A 161 -3.38 -20.83 8.88
N GLN A 162 -2.29 -20.11 9.08
CA GLN A 162 -2.07 -19.26 10.24
C GLN A 162 -2.69 -17.93 9.84
N GLU A 163 -3.59 -17.41 10.63
CA GLU A 163 -4.15 -16.08 10.41
C GLU A 163 -2.99 -15.09 10.41
N LEU A 164 -2.78 -14.44 9.26
CA LEU A 164 -1.77 -13.40 9.15
C LEU A 164 -2.27 -12.16 9.89
N PRO A 165 -1.38 -11.38 10.51
CA PRO A 165 -1.74 -10.10 11.09
C PRO A 165 -2.37 -9.15 10.06
N ILE A 166 -3.12 -8.17 10.56
CA ILE A 166 -3.74 -7.12 9.72
C ILE A 166 -2.66 -6.47 8.86
N GLY A 167 -2.96 -6.23 7.59
CA GLY A 167 -2.05 -5.59 6.64
C GLY A 167 -0.92 -6.48 6.10
N VAL A 168 -0.82 -7.75 6.53
CA VAL A 168 0.17 -8.70 6.00
C VAL A 168 -0.50 -9.60 4.96
N TYR A 169 0.05 -9.62 3.74
CA TYR A 169 -0.47 -10.42 2.63
C TYR A 169 0.57 -11.42 2.16
N GLN A 170 0.20 -12.68 2.14
CA GLN A 170 0.94 -13.76 1.51
C GLN A 170 -0.04 -14.62 0.71
N LEU A 171 -0.11 -14.36 -0.58
CA LEU A 171 -1.08 -14.95 -1.48
C LEU A 171 -0.37 -15.83 -2.52
N SER A 172 -1.01 -16.91 -2.90
CA SER A 172 -0.61 -17.73 -4.05
C SER A 172 -1.83 -18.31 -4.71
N GLY A 173 -1.78 -18.45 -6.01
CA GLY A 173 -2.89 -18.98 -6.81
C GLY A 173 -2.49 -19.14 -8.25
N ASP A 174 -3.48 -19.46 -9.08
CA ASP A 174 -3.36 -19.55 -10.52
C ASP A 174 -3.99 -18.35 -11.22
N ILE A 175 -3.48 -18.04 -12.39
CA ILE A 175 -4.00 -17.06 -13.32
C ILE A 175 -4.06 -17.67 -14.71
N ASN A 176 -5.12 -17.39 -15.43
CA ASN A 176 -5.30 -17.85 -16.80
C ASN A 176 -4.97 -16.71 -17.78
N LEU A 177 -4.02 -16.97 -18.66
CA LEU A 177 -3.71 -16.13 -19.79
C LEU A 177 -4.48 -16.62 -21.02
N ILE A 178 -5.33 -15.76 -21.56
CA ILE A 178 -6.19 -16.05 -22.72
C ILE A 178 -6.00 -14.92 -23.72
N ARG A 179 -5.69 -15.25 -24.99
CA ARG A 179 -5.54 -14.25 -26.06
C ARG A 179 -6.69 -14.32 -27.03
N GLY A 180 -7.86 -14.62 -26.71
CA GLY A 180 -9.03 -14.66 -27.58
C GLY A 180 -8.70 -14.73 -29.08
N GLY A 181 -9.01 -15.81 -29.72
CA GLY A 181 -8.76 -15.93 -31.18
C GLY A 181 -9.46 -14.78 -31.92
N LYS A 182 -8.74 -14.18 -32.89
CA LYS A 182 -9.34 -13.29 -33.88
C LYS A 182 -10.32 -14.06 -34.74
#